data_59c8a60cfa0f73cde513bcfce2f05812
#
_entry.id   59c8a60cfa0f73cde513bcfce2f05812
#
_cell.length_a   1.000
_cell.length_b   1.000
_cell.length_c   1.000
_cell.angle_alpha   90.00
_cell.angle_beta   90.00
_cell.angle_gamma   90.00
#
_symmetry.space_group_name_H-M   'P 1'
#
loop_
_entity.id
_entity.type
_entity.pdbx_description
1 polymer ?
#
loop_
_entity_poly.entity_id
_entity_poly.type
_entity_poly.pdbx_seq_one_letter_code
_entity_poly.pdbx_strand_id
1 'polypeptide(L)' 'MARMRDPLVHGFWCVGYVLNGEDKVATFFQMESAQEALVRMMKMGVDCKGMWEWKPKK' A
#
# COMPACT_ATOMS: atom_id res chain seq x y z
N MET A 1 18.39 -8.25 -17.77
CA MET A 1 18.31 -7.21 -16.76
C MET A 1 16.87 -7.03 -16.30
N ALA A 2 16.67 -7.09 -15.02
CA ALA A 2 15.32 -6.94 -14.48
C ALA A 2 14.91 -5.47 -14.51
N ARG A 3 13.70 -5.21 -14.96
CA ARG A 3 13.16 -3.87 -14.96
C ARG A 3 12.24 -3.72 -13.75
N MET A 4 12.36 -2.60 -13.08
CA MET A 4 11.40 -2.27 -12.05
C MET A 4 10.08 -1.87 -12.72
N ARG A 5 8.97 -2.30 -12.11
CA ARG A 5 7.67 -1.88 -12.61
C ARG A 5 7.52 -0.38 -12.38
N ASP A 6 7.01 0.29 -13.38
CA ASP A 6 6.75 1.72 -13.28
C ASP A 6 5.32 1.90 -12.74
N PRO A 7 5.17 2.43 -11.53
CA PRO A 7 3.83 2.60 -10.95
C PRO A 7 2.96 3.55 -11.77
N LEU A 8 3.56 4.43 -12.55
CA LEU A 8 2.79 5.32 -13.41
C LEU A 8 2.18 4.60 -14.59
N VAL A 9 2.71 3.41 -14.93
CA VAL A 9 2.20 2.60 -16.04
C VAL A 9 1.35 1.45 -15.54
N HIS A 10 1.79 0.77 -14.48
CA HIS A 10 1.15 -0.45 -13.99
C HIS A 10 0.27 -0.25 -12.77
N GLY A 11 0.38 0.92 -12.14
CA GLY A 11 -0.35 1.18 -10.91
C GLY A 11 0.34 0.58 -9.69
N PHE A 12 -0.26 0.73 -8.56
CA PHE A 12 0.29 0.19 -7.30
C PHE A 12 -0.83 0.03 -6.29
N TRP A 13 -0.51 -0.68 -5.20
CA TRP A 13 -1.46 -0.91 -4.11
C TRP A 13 -1.15 0.04 -2.96
N CYS A 14 -2.20 0.54 -2.33
CA CYS A 14 -2.08 1.50 -1.25
C CYS A 14 -2.71 0.92 0.02
N VAL A 15 -2.07 1.18 1.14
CA VAL A 15 -2.60 0.82 2.45
C VAL A 15 -2.68 2.09 3.28
N GLY A 16 -3.89 2.49 3.66
CA GLY A 16 -4.09 3.66 4.51
C GLY A 16 -4.08 3.26 5.97
N TYR A 17 -3.39 4.03 6.77
CA TYR A 17 -3.31 3.77 8.21
C TYR A 17 -3.12 5.07 8.98
N VAL A 18 -3.35 5.00 10.28
CA VAL A 18 -3.17 6.14 11.17
C VAL A 18 -2.05 5.81 12.15
N LEU A 19 -1.06 6.67 12.22
CA LEU A 19 0.05 6.51 13.15
C LEU A 19 0.24 7.82 13.89
N ASN A 20 0.19 7.75 15.23
CA ASN A 20 0.33 8.92 16.10
C ASN A 20 -0.67 10.04 15.76
N GLY A 21 -1.89 9.63 15.37
CA GLY A 21 -2.92 10.59 15.02
C GLY A 21 -2.81 11.18 13.62
N GLU A 22 -1.86 10.71 12.83
CA GLU A 22 -1.66 11.21 11.47
C GLU A 22 -2.06 10.17 10.44
N ASP A 23 -2.78 10.59 9.40
CA ASP A 23 -3.13 9.73 8.30
C ASP A 23 -1.92 9.52 7.41
N LYS A 24 -1.59 8.26 7.15
CA LYS A 24 -0.46 7.91 6.31
C LYS A 24 -0.88 6.88 5.27
N VAL A 25 -0.13 6.82 4.18
CA VAL A 25 -0.39 5.86 3.11
C VAL A 25 0.93 5.21 2.73
N ALA A 26 0.93 3.88 2.70
CA ALA A 26 2.06 3.11 2.21
C ALA A 26 1.71 2.56 0.82
N THR A 27 2.68 2.53 -0.07
CA THR A 27 2.48 2.05 -1.43
C THR A 27 3.33 0.83 -1.70
N PHE A 28 2.76 -0.09 -2.48
CA PHE A 28 3.40 -1.37 -2.79
C PHE A 28 3.11 -1.72 -4.25
N PHE A 29 4.04 -2.36 -4.91
CA PHE A 29 3.85 -2.76 -6.30
C PHE A 29 3.04 -4.04 -6.43
N GLN A 30 3.03 -4.87 -5.39
CA GLN A 30 2.33 -6.15 -5.42
C GLN A 30 1.25 -6.20 -4.35
N MET A 31 0.13 -6.81 -4.69
CA MET A 31 -0.96 -6.98 -3.75
C MET A 31 -0.54 -7.77 -2.52
N GLU A 32 0.27 -8.80 -2.71
CA GLU A 32 0.73 -9.64 -1.62
C GLU A 32 1.53 -8.83 -0.60
N SER A 33 2.40 -7.95 -1.08
CA SER A 33 3.17 -7.09 -0.20
C SER A 33 2.29 -6.16 0.61
N ALA A 34 1.26 -5.61 -0.05
CA ALA A 34 0.31 -4.73 0.62
C ALA A 34 -0.48 -5.49 1.68
N GLN A 35 -0.91 -6.70 1.36
CA GLN A 35 -1.65 -7.54 2.31
C GLN A 35 -0.80 -7.89 3.53
N GLU A 36 0.46 -8.25 3.30
CA GLU A 36 1.37 -8.57 4.40
C GLU A 36 1.59 -7.37 5.30
N ALA A 37 1.76 -6.20 4.70
CA ALA A 37 1.92 -4.97 5.47
C ALA A 37 0.68 -4.67 6.29
N LEU A 38 -0.50 -4.85 5.70
CA LEU A 38 -1.76 -4.61 6.39
C LEU A 38 -1.89 -5.54 7.62
N VAL A 39 -1.63 -6.83 7.42
CA VAL A 39 -1.73 -7.80 8.51
C VAL A 39 -0.72 -7.47 9.61
N ARG A 40 0.50 -7.11 9.22
CA ARG A 40 1.55 -6.78 10.18
C ARG A 40 1.17 -5.55 11.01
N MET A 41 0.63 -4.53 10.36
CA MET A 41 0.18 -3.34 11.07
C MET A 41 -0.96 -3.64 12.02
N MET A 42 -1.89 -4.49 11.62
CA MET A 42 -2.99 -4.89 12.50
C MET A 42 -2.47 -5.62 13.75
N LYS A 43 -1.47 -6.48 13.58
CA LYS A 43 -0.86 -7.19 14.69
C LYS A 43 -0.13 -6.25 15.63
N MET A 44 0.39 -5.17 15.12
CA MET A 44 1.09 -4.16 15.91
C MET A 44 0.15 -3.17 16.58
N GLY A 45 -1.14 -3.27 16.30
CA GLY A 45 -2.12 -2.36 16.88
C GLY A 45 -2.27 -1.03 16.14
N VAL A 46 -1.76 -0.97 14.91
CA VAL A 46 -1.90 0.22 14.09
C VAL A 46 -3.32 0.26 13.51
N ASP A 47 -3.94 1.43 13.54
CA ASP A 47 -5.28 1.60 13.00
C ASP A 47 -5.22 1.70 11.49
N CYS A 48 -5.64 0.64 10.81
CA CYS A 48 -5.61 0.57 9.35
C CYS A 48 -6.97 0.97 8.79
N LYS A 49 -6.97 1.86 7.81
CA LYS A 49 -8.19 2.33 7.18
C LYS A 49 -8.63 1.44 6.03
N GLY A 50 -7.69 0.76 5.39
CA GLY A 50 -8.02 -0.14 4.30
C GLY A 50 -6.93 -0.25 3.28
N MET A 51 -7.21 -1.01 2.22
CA MET A 51 -6.29 -1.23 1.13
C MET A 51 -7.05 -1.02 -0.17
N TRP A 52 -6.40 -0.35 -1.12
CA TRP A 52 -7.02 -0.11 -2.43
C TRP A 52 -5.94 -0.10 -3.50
N GLU A 53 -6.37 -0.29 -4.73
CA GLU A 53 -5.49 -0.26 -5.89
C GLU A 53 -5.58 1.09 -6.57
N TRP A 54 -4.43 1.68 -6.85
CA TRP A 54 -4.35 2.91 -7.62
C TRP A 54 -3.85 2.58 -9.01
N LYS A 55 -4.57 3.05 -10.02
CA LYS A 55 -4.19 2.87 -11.42
C LYS A 55 -4.07 4.22 -12.09
N PRO A 56 -3.10 4.37 -13.00
CA PRO A 56 -2.96 5.62 -13.73
C PRO A 56 -4.16 5.81 -14.65
N LYS A 57 -4.55 7.05 -14.82
CA LYS A 57 -5.58 7.40 -15.79
C LYS A 57 -4.92 7.56 -17.14
N LYS A 58 -5.61 7.10 -18.17
CA LYS A 58 -5.13 7.30 -19.52
C LYS A 58 -5.50 8.68 -20.04
#